data_e5007b31f8ebe480da0d078cb1225e38
#
_entry.id   e5007b31f8ebe480da0d078cb1225e38
#
_cell.length_a   1.000
_cell.length_b   1.000
_cell.length_c   1.000
_cell.angle_alpha   90.00
_cell.angle_beta   90.00
_cell.angle_gamma   90.00
#
_symmetry.space_group_name_H-M   'P 1'
#
loop_
_entity.id
_entity.type
_entity.pdbx_description
1 polymer ?
#
loop_
_entity_poly.entity_id
_entity_poly.type
_entity_poly.pdbx_seq_one_letter_code
_entity_poly.pdbx_strand_id
1 'polypeptide(L)'
;MQEWQALIARTHAAGLKVMMDFVPNHVAREYQSIAKPTGISDLGEKDDVSKHFSVQNNFYYCWGQPLNLENIAKHSSYIEQPAKATGNDCFHATPQKSDWYETIKLNYGIDYCDAGGRSEHFSPMPRTWMMMLDILLFWASKGIDAFRCDMAEMVPAAFWQYAMSEVKRLFPHVSFIGEVYNPSLYRLYIRSGFDYLYDKIGMYDCLRRVVRGECDATAITQVWQATDDIHTHMLYFLENHDEQRIAS
;
A
#
# COMPACT_ATOMS: atom_id res chain seq x y z
N MET A 1 9.50 -13.91 16.58
CA MET A 1 10.68 -13.46 15.84
C MET A 1 11.66 -14.59 15.50
N GLN A 2 12.03 -15.47 16.45
CA GLN A 2 12.92 -16.63 16.18
C GLN A 2 12.38 -17.57 15.09
N GLU A 3 11.10 -17.90 15.13
CA GLU A 3 10.44 -18.73 14.10
C GLU A 3 10.50 -18.10 12.70
N TRP A 4 10.32 -16.78 12.62
CA TRP A 4 10.43 -16.03 11.38
C TRP A 4 11.85 -16.09 10.80
N GLN A 5 12.86 -15.86 11.62
CA GLN A 5 14.25 -15.97 11.19
C GLN A 5 14.61 -17.40 10.77
N ALA A 6 14.08 -18.39 11.48
CA ALA A 6 14.26 -19.80 11.10
C ALA A 6 13.55 -20.12 9.76
N LEU A 7 12.39 -19.52 9.48
CA LEU A 7 11.72 -19.65 8.19
C LEU A 7 12.58 -19.08 7.06
N ILE A 8 13.08 -17.84 7.22
CA ILE A 8 13.96 -17.21 6.21
C ILE A 8 15.19 -18.09 5.95
N ALA A 9 15.87 -18.54 7.01
CA ALA A 9 17.05 -19.38 6.87
C ALA A 9 16.77 -20.69 6.11
N ARG A 10 15.65 -21.37 6.40
CA ARG A 10 15.25 -22.60 5.67
C ARG A 10 14.90 -22.31 4.21
N THR A 11 14.23 -21.18 3.94
CA THR A 11 13.87 -20.77 2.58
C THR A 11 15.14 -20.52 1.74
N HIS A 12 16.10 -19.78 2.30
CA HIS A 12 17.37 -19.53 1.63
C HIS A 12 18.19 -20.81 1.44
N ALA A 13 18.20 -21.71 2.44
CA ALA A 13 18.87 -23.02 2.30
C ALA A 13 18.26 -23.90 1.18
N ALA A 14 16.99 -23.68 0.86
CA ALA A 14 16.32 -24.32 -0.27
C ALA A 14 16.52 -23.59 -1.61
N GLY A 15 17.36 -22.56 -1.67
CA GLY A 15 17.61 -21.76 -2.87
C GLY A 15 16.45 -20.82 -3.27
N LEU A 16 15.51 -20.59 -2.35
CA LEU A 16 14.36 -19.71 -2.57
C LEU A 16 14.60 -18.34 -1.93
N LYS A 17 13.87 -17.33 -2.38
CA LYS A 17 13.85 -15.99 -1.81
C LYS A 17 12.58 -15.75 -1.00
N VAL A 18 12.65 -14.81 -0.06
CA VAL A 18 11.51 -14.41 0.79
C VAL A 18 11.06 -13.02 0.41
N MET A 19 9.84 -12.89 -0.06
CA MET A 19 9.18 -11.62 -0.29
C MET A 19 8.11 -11.42 0.79
N MET A 20 8.10 -10.24 1.40
CA MET A 20 7.13 -9.86 2.42
C MET A 20 6.09 -8.91 1.81
N ASP A 21 4.82 -9.15 2.13
CA ASP A 21 3.77 -8.19 1.82
C ASP A 21 3.85 -6.99 2.75
N PHE A 22 3.86 -5.79 2.18
CA PHE A 22 3.89 -4.52 2.88
C PHE A 22 2.66 -3.70 2.49
N VAL A 23 1.77 -3.48 3.45
CA VAL A 23 0.49 -2.77 3.26
C VAL A 23 0.61 -1.35 3.81
N PRO A 24 1.07 -0.37 3.01
CA PRO A 24 1.40 0.96 3.50
C PRO A 24 0.25 1.95 3.47
N ASN A 25 -0.80 1.70 2.67
CA ASN A 25 -1.88 2.67 2.49
C ASN A 25 -2.83 2.73 3.68
N HIS A 26 -3.06 1.60 4.36
CA HIS A 26 -4.07 1.47 5.40
C HIS A 26 -3.70 0.41 6.44
N VAL A 27 -4.40 0.45 7.56
CA VAL A 27 -4.38 -0.59 8.60
C VAL A 27 -5.81 -0.96 8.98
N ALA A 28 -6.00 -2.07 9.71
CA ALA A 28 -7.31 -2.42 10.27
C ALA A 28 -7.79 -1.37 11.29
N ARG A 29 -9.11 -1.15 11.44
CA ARG A 29 -9.63 -0.19 12.43
C ARG A 29 -9.25 -0.55 13.86
N GLU A 30 -9.26 -1.82 14.18
CA GLU A 30 -8.81 -2.31 15.49
C GLU A 30 -7.28 -2.58 15.50
N TYR A 31 -6.50 -1.75 14.75
CA TYR A 31 -5.06 -1.90 14.70
C TYR A 31 -4.44 -1.77 16.08
N GLN A 32 -3.68 -2.79 16.44
CA GLN A 32 -2.88 -2.83 17.65
C GLN A 32 -1.62 -3.66 17.41
N SER A 33 -0.46 -3.10 17.69
CA SER A 33 0.80 -3.86 17.65
C SER A 33 0.85 -4.87 18.79
N ILE A 34 0.98 -6.15 18.47
CA ILE A 34 1.12 -7.23 19.45
C ILE A 34 2.53 -7.23 20.06
N ALA A 35 3.54 -6.88 19.28
CA ALA A 35 4.94 -6.91 19.69
C ALA A 35 5.74 -5.77 19.03
N LYS A 36 5.68 -4.59 19.63
CA LYS A 36 6.52 -3.45 19.19
C LYS A 36 7.79 -3.35 20.05
N PRO A 37 8.91 -2.87 19.49
CA PRO A 37 10.12 -2.59 20.29
C PRO A 37 9.85 -1.58 21.39
N THR A 38 10.55 -1.69 22.52
CA THR A 38 10.43 -0.74 23.63
C THR A 38 10.76 0.69 23.17
N GLY A 39 9.91 1.64 23.56
CA GLY A 39 10.07 3.05 23.21
C GLY A 39 9.53 3.46 21.83
N ILE A 40 9.02 2.51 21.04
CA ILE A 40 8.34 2.81 19.77
C ILE A 40 6.86 3.05 20.04
N SER A 41 6.32 4.13 19.49
CA SER A 41 4.88 4.42 19.52
C SER A 41 4.16 3.67 18.41
N ASP A 42 2.92 3.25 18.66
CA ASP A 42 2.04 2.75 17.62
C ASP A 42 1.59 3.86 16.68
N LEU A 43 1.15 3.45 15.49
CA LEU A 43 0.49 4.35 14.54
C LEU A 43 -0.75 4.96 15.24
N GLY A 44 -0.87 6.28 15.17
CA GLY A 44 -1.96 7.04 15.77
C GLY A 44 -1.84 7.34 17.28
N GLU A 45 -0.91 6.70 17.99
CA GLU A 45 -0.77 6.85 19.45
C GLU A 45 -0.50 8.31 19.89
N LYS A 46 0.14 9.09 19.04
CA LYS A 46 0.47 10.50 19.32
C LYS A 46 -0.27 11.50 18.44
N ASP A 47 -1.33 11.06 17.77
CA ASP A 47 -2.10 11.92 16.88
C ASP A 47 -2.91 12.97 17.66
N ASP A 48 -2.98 14.17 17.11
CA ASP A 48 -3.90 15.21 17.55
C ASP A 48 -5.27 14.98 16.92
N VAL A 49 -6.13 14.27 17.63
CA VAL A 49 -7.48 13.90 17.17
C VAL A 49 -8.43 15.07 17.00
N SER A 50 -8.04 16.29 17.47
CA SER A 50 -8.83 17.51 17.28
C SER A 50 -8.69 18.09 15.86
N LYS A 51 -7.76 17.56 15.06
CA LYS A 51 -7.48 18.05 13.70
C LYS A 51 -7.88 17.00 12.69
N HIS A 52 -8.61 17.41 11.65
CA HIS A 52 -8.92 16.58 10.51
C HIS A 52 -7.64 16.10 9.80
N PHE A 53 -6.72 17.04 9.56
CA PHE A 53 -5.41 16.81 8.94
C PHE A 53 -4.30 17.48 9.78
N SER A 54 -3.18 16.79 9.87
CA SER A 54 -1.90 17.32 10.35
C SER A 54 -0.78 16.44 9.83
N VAL A 55 0.32 16.99 9.35
CA VAL A 55 1.51 16.24 8.91
C VAL A 55 2.12 15.37 10.01
N GLN A 56 1.80 15.65 11.27
CA GLN A 56 2.25 14.91 12.44
C GLN A 56 1.28 13.80 12.86
N ASN A 57 0.08 13.73 12.27
CA ASN A 57 -0.88 12.66 12.48
C ASN A 57 -0.61 11.48 11.53
N ASN A 58 -0.74 10.26 12.04
CA ASN A 58 -0.67 9.06 11.21
C ASN A 58 -1.99 8.78 10.48
N PHE A 59 -3.12 9.32 10.98
CA PHE A 59 -4.45 9.10 10.42
C PHE A 59 -5.14 10.43 10.10
N TYR A 60 -6.20 10.35 9.28
CA TYR A 60 -7.15 11.43 9.03
C TYR A 60 -8.37 11.24 9.94
N TYR A 61 -8.85 12.32 10.56
CA TYR A 61 -9.97 12.28 11.49
C TYR A 61 -11.19 13.02 10.95
N CYS A 62 -12.37 12.40 11.06
CA CYS A 62 -13.65 13.06 10.82
C CYS A 62 -14.05 13.82 12.07
N TRP A 63 -13.53 15.03 12.18
CA TRP A 63 -13.54 15.83 13.40
C TRP A 63 -14.91 15.93 14.07
N GLY A 64 -14.95 15.56 15.36
CA GLY A 64 -16.14 15.67 16.21
C GLY A 64 -17.24 14.64 15.92
N GLN A 65 -17.06 13.75 14.95
CA GLN A 65 -18.07 12.78 14.55
C GLN A 65 -17.67 11.35 14.95
N PRO A 66 -18.55 10.60 15.64
CA PRO A 66 -18.34 9.18 15.86
C PRO A 66 -18.51 8.39 14.55
N LEU A 67 -17.79 7.29 14.42
CA LEU A 67 -18.00 6.35 13.31
C LEU A 67 -19.42 5.76 13.39
N ASN A 68 -20.16 5.84 12.28
CA ASN A 68 -21.49 5.27 12.15
C ASN A 68 -21.46 4.13 11.12
N LEU A 69 -21.67 2.89 11.59
CA LEU A 69 -21.75 1.68 10.80
C LEU A 69 -23.15 1.04 10.79
N GLU A 70 -24.18 1.74 11.27
CA GLU A 70 -25.55 1.18 11.42
C GLU A 70 -26.11 0.55 10.13
N ASN A 71 -25.79 1.12 8.98
CA ASN A 71 -26.24 0.62 7.68
C ASN A 71 -25.42 -0.55 7.13
N ILE A 72 -24.26 -0.86 7.73
CA ILE A 72 -23.31 -1.85 7.23
C ILE A 72 -23.17 -3.02 8.19
N ALA A 73 -22.97 -2.74 9.47
CA ALA A 73 -22.68 -3.70 10.52
C ALA A 73 -23.55 -3.44 11.75
N LYS A 74 -24.84 -3.73 11.62
CA LYS A 74 -25.90 -3.43 12.63
C LYS A 74 -25.65 -3.97 14.04
N HIS A 75 -24.71 -4.90 14.21
CA HIS A 75 -24.40 -5.53 15.49
C HIS A 75 -22.95 -5.31 15.92
N SER A 76 -22.23 -4.38 15.28
CA SER A 76 -20.87 -4.03 15.68
C SER A 76 -20.89 -3.33 17.05
N SER A 77 -20.12 -3.84 17.98
CA SER A 77 -19.83 -3.17 19.26
C SER A 77 -18.64 -2.22 19.16
N TYR A 78 -18.05 -2.09 17.99
CA TYR A 78 -16.88 -1.22 17.77
C TYR A 78 -17.25 0.25 17.87
N ILE A 79 -16.51 0.99 18.70
CA ILE A 79 -16.70 2.42 18.92
C ILE A 79 -15.42 3.15 18.53
N GLU A 80 -15.55 4.12 17.63
CA GLU A 80 -14.46 4.99 17.22
C GLU A 80 -14.91 6.45 17.24
N GLN A 81 -14.22 7.27 18.03
CA GLN A 81 -14.50 8.71 18.15
C GLN A 81 -13.21 9.51 18.39
N PRO A 82 -12.92 10.50 17.52
CA PRO A 82 -13.60 10.73 16.23
C PRO A 82 -13.38 9.59 15.25
N ALA A 83 -14.28 9.45 14.27
CA ALA A 83 -14.12 8.52 13.16
C ALA A 83 -12.85 8.84 12.37
N LYS A 84 -12.23 7.80 11.78
CA LYS A 84 -11.07 7.93 10.90
C LYS A 84 -11.47 7.63 9.45
N ALA A 85 -10.78 8.25 8.50
CA ALA A 85 -10.98 7.97 7.08
C ALA A 85 -10.68 6.52 6.72
N THR A 86 -11.41 5.95 5.76
CA THR A 86 -11.19 4.59 5.26
C THR A 86 -9.98 4.52 4.32
N GLY A 87 -9.42 3.34 4.13
CA GLY A 87 -8.27 3.11 3.25
C GLY A 87 -8.49 3.53 1.79
N ASN A 88 -9.73 3.54 1.33
CA ASN A 88 -10.11 3.95 -0.03
C ASN A 88 -10.66 5.39 -0.13
N ASP A 89 -10.17 6.28 0.74
CA ASP A 89 -10.40 7.74 0.65
C ASP A 89 -11.83 8.20 0.99
N CYS A 90 -12.56 7.50 1.85
CA CYS A 90 -13.78 8.02 2.43
C CYS A 90 -13.46 8.84 3.70
N PHE A 91 -13.58 10.17 3.60
CA PHE A 91 -13.22 11.14 4.65
C PHE A 91 -14.42 11.61 5.50
N HIS A 92 -15.49 10.86 5.56
CA HIS A 92 -16.64 11.14 6.42
C HIS A 92 -16.97 9.96 7.35
N ALA A 93 -17.68 10.26 8.45
CA ALA A 93 -17.91 9.31 9.54
C ALA A 93 -18.94 8.20 9.25
N THR A 94 -19.61 8.25 8.11
CA THR A 94 -20.64 7.29 7.71
C THR A 94 -20.25 6.64 6.37
N PRO A 95 -19.24 5.73 6.37
CA PRO A 95 -18.84 5.03 5.16
C PRO A 95 -19.99 4.15 4.64
N GLN A 96 -19.96 3.85 3.35
CA GLN A 96 -20.88 2.91 2.71
C GLN A 96 -20.27 1.50 2.68
N LYS A 97 -21.06 0.50 2.30
CA LYS A 97 -20.60 -0.88 2.18
C LYS A 97 -19.49 -1.07 1.12
N SER A 98 -19.46 -0.20 0.11
CA SER A 98 -18.43 -0.16 -0.94
C SER A 98 -17.12 0.49 -0.47
N ASP A 99 -17.16 1.24 0.61
CA ASP A 99 -15.95 1.80 1.22
C ASP A 99 -15.24 0.69 2.02
N TRP A 100 -13.94 0.79 2.14
CA TRP A 100 -13.17 -0.16 2.95
C TRP A 100 -13.34 0.14 4.44
N TYR A 101 -14.59 0.05 4.92
CA TYR A 101 -15.01 0.50 6.24
C TYR A 101 -14.29 -0.19 7.41
N GLU A 102 -13.68 -1.35 7.18
CA GLU A 102 -12.87 -2.08 8.17
C GLU A 102 -11.44 -1.57 8.27
N THR A 103 -11.07 -0.58 7.44
CA THR A 103 -9.72 -0.05 7.34
C THR A 103 -9.62 1.41 7.74
N ILE A 104 -8.41 1.85 8.07
CA ILE A 104 -8.07 3.25 8.37
C ILE A 104 -6.93 3.67 7.44
N LYS A 105 -7.12 4.80 6.74
CA LYS A 105 -6.11 5.37 5.85
C LYS A 105 -4.95 5.96 6.62
N LEU A 106 -3.73 5.67 6.18
CA LEU A 106 -2.51 6.30 6.67
C LEU A 106 -2.28 7.65 6.00
N ASN A 107 -1.86 8.62 6.80
CA ASN A 107 -1.61 9.99 6.37
C ASN A 107 -0.14 10.18 5.98
N TYR A 108 0.11 10.31 4.69
CA TYR A 108 1.44 10.59 4.13
C TYR A 108 1.68 12.07 3.82
N GLY A 109 0.93 12.97 4.44
CA GLY A 109 1.09 14.42 4.23
C GLY A 109 0.33 14.96 3.03
N ILE A 110 -0.70 14.26 2.59
CA ILE A 110 -1.66 14.77 1.59
C ILE A 110 -2.90 15.26 2.33
N ASP A 111 -3.24 16.55 2.22
CA ASP A 111 -4.55 17.03 2.67
C ASP A 111 -5.56 16.89 1.52
N TYR A 112 -6.53 16.03 1.71
CA TYR A 112 -7.59 15.75 0.73
C TYR A 112 -8.78 16.71 0.87
N CYS A 113 -8.86 17.47 1.96
CA CYS A 113 -9.99 18.33 2.32
C CYS A 113 -9.59 19.82 2.36
N ASP A 114 -8.43 20.17 1.84
CA ASP A 114 -8.03 21.57 1.70
C ASP A 114 -9.02 22.34 0.80
N ALA A 115 -9.30 23.57 1.15
CA ALA A 115 -10.23 24.44 0.41
C ALA A 115 -9.86 24.62 -1.07
N GLY A 116 -8.56 24.53 -1.41
CA GLY A 116 -8.02 24.55 -2.77
C GLY A 116 -8.07 23.21 -3.49
N GLY A 117 -8.57 22.16 -2.84
CA GLY A 117 -8.48 20.78 -3.30
C GLY A 117 -7.29 20.05 -2.66
N ARG A 118 -6.93 18.89 -3.20
CA ARG A 118 -5.83 18.09 -2.69
C ARG A 118 -4.51 18.85 -2.70
N SER A 119 -3.84 18.94 -1.54
CA SER A 119 -2.55 19.61 -1.38
C SER A 119 -1.49 18.71 -0.73
N GLU A 120 -0.22 18.96 -1.04
CA GLU A 120 0.92 18.18 -0.57
C GLU A 120 1.70 18.93 0.51
N HIS A 121 1.96 18.27 1.63
CA HIS A 121 2.63 18.81 2.80
C HIS A 121 3.80 17.91 3.22
N PHE A 122 4.89 17.95 2.48
CA PHE A 122 6.06 17.09 2.71
C PHE A 122 7.21 17.80 3.45
N SER A 123 7.04 19.09 3.77
CA SER A 123 7.97 19.87 4.56
C SER A 123 7.22 20.64 5.67
N PRO A 124 7.42 20.31 6.94
CA PRO A 124 8.29 19.24 7.46
C PRO A 124 7.85 17.84 7.03
N MET A 125 8.79 16.89 7.04
CA MET A 125 8.51 15.50 6.67
C MET A 125 7.38 14.92 7.52
N PRO A 126 6.37 14.28 6.90
CA PRO A 126 5.27 13.62 7.60
C PRO A 126 5.78 12.54 8.55
N ARG A 127 5.18 12.47 9.75
CA ARG A 127 5.57 11.48 10.75
C ARG A 127 5.43 10.04 10.27
N THR A 128 4.39 9.77 9.48
CA THR A 128 4.15 8.45 8.90
C THR A 128 5.33 7.98 8.04
N TRP A 129 6.01 8.88 7.31
CA TRP A 129 7.17 8.51 6.50
C TRP A 129 8.28 7.89 7.32
N MET A 130 8.61 8.49 8.46
CA MET A 130 9.65 7.99 9.36
C MET A 130 9.26 6.63 9.94
N MET A 131 8.02 6.49 10.41
CA MET A 131 7.55 5.24 11.01
C MET A 131 7.50 4.10 9.98
N MET A 132 7.05 4.37 8.77
CA MET A 132 7.00 3.36 7.71
C MET A 132 8.39 2.99 7.19
N LEU A 133 9.33 3.95 7.13
CA LEU A 133 10.74 3.65 6.84
C LEU A 133 11.33 2.75 7.93
N ASP A 134 11.09 3.03 9.21
CA ASP A 134 11.58 2.19 10.32
C ASP A 134 11.06 0.75 10.21
N ILE A 135 9.80 0.57 9.81
CA ILE A 135 9.21 -0.76 9.56
C ILE A 135 9.93 -1.48 8.41
N LEU A 136 10.14 -0.78 7.28
CA LEU A 136 10.87 -1.35 6.14
C LEU A 136 12.30 -1.75 6.51
N LEU A 137 13.04 -0.87 7.20
CA LEU A 137 14.41 -1.14 7.66
C LEU A 137 14.44 -2.29 8.65
N PHE A 138 13.49 -2.35 9.58
CA PHE A 138 13.39 -3.44 10.55
C PHE A 138 13.27 -4.80 9.83
N TRP A 139 12.34 -4.94 8.89
CA TRP A 139 12.14 -6.20 8.18
C TRP A 139 13.26 -6.52 7.20
N ALA A 140 13.82 -5.53 6.50
CA ALA A 140 15.01 -5.71 5.67
C ALA A 140 16.18 -6.25 6.48
N SER A 141 16.39 -5.77 7.73
CA SER A 141 17.41 -6.26 8.64
C SER A 141 17.22 -7.71 9.08
N LYS A 142 16.05 -8.30 8.86
CA LYS A 142 15.77 -9.72 9.18
C LYS A 142 16.15 -10.67 8.05
N GLY A 143 16.63 -10.15 6.91
CA GLY A 143 17.13 -10.94 5.79
C GLY A 143 16.08 -11.31 4.74
N ILE A 144 15.01 -10.55 4.61
CA ILE A 144 14.09 -10.69 3.48
C ILE A 144 14.75 -10.19 2.20
N ASP A 145 14.29 -10.70 1.04
CA ASP A 145 14.85 -10.37 -0.27
C ASP A 145 14.05 -9.31 -1.01
N ALA A 146 12.75 -9.18 -0.69
CA ALA A 146 11.87 -8.23 -1.37
C ALA A 146 10.66 -7.82 -0.52
N PHE A 147 10.07 -6.67 -0.90
CA PHE A 147 8.74 -6.25 -0.47
C PHE A 147 7.77 -6.27 -1.67
N ARG A 148 6.59 -6.87 -1.48
CA ARG A 148 5.42 -6.61 -2.32
C ARG A 148 4.63 -5.47 -1.67
N CYS A 149 4.49 -4.36 -2.37
CA CYS A 149 3.88 -3.15 -1.83
C CYS A 149 2.43 -3.05 -2.31
N ASP A 150 1.51 -3.34 -1.39
CA ASP A 150 0.07 -3.30 -1.61
C ASP A 150 -0.40 -1.87 -1.92
N MET A 151 -1.31 -1.74 -2.89
CA MET A 151 -1.93 -0.46 -3.27
C MET A 151 -0.93 0.70 -3.35
N ALA A 152 0.24 0.47 -3.95
CA ALA A 152 1.36 1.40 -3.95
C ALA A 152 0.99 2.78 -4.54
N GLU A 153 0.08 2.84 -5.52
CA GLU A 153 -0.37 4.10 -6.14
C GLU A 153 -1.19 5.00 -5.22
N MET A 154 -1.73 4.47 -4.11
CA MET A 154 -2.45 5.25 -3.10
C MET A 154 -1.51 5.94 -2.09
N VAL A 155 -0.21 5.67 -2.19
CA VAL A 155 0.85 6.25 -1.36
C VAL A 155 1.70 7.17 -2.25
N PRO A 156 2.05 8.39 -1.80
CA PRO A 156 2.78 9.35 -2.65
C PRO A 156 4.10 8.81 -3.20
N ALA A 157 4.35 9.04 -4.48
CA ALA A 157 5.59 8.66 -5.15
C ALA A 157 6.84 9.24 -4.44
N ALA A 158 6.73 10.44 -3.86
CA ALA A 158 7.79 11.07 -3.09
C ALA A 158 8.17 10.27 -1.83
N PHE A 159 7.20 9.67 -1.13
CA PHE A 159 7.50 8.75 -0.02
C PHE A 159 8.28 7.53 -0.52
N TRP A 160 7.85 6.92 -1.60
CA TRP A 160 8.52 5.75 -2.17
C TRP A 160 9.96 6.04 -2.55
N GLN A 161 10.19 7.18 -3.25
CA GLN A 161 11.54 7.62 -3.59
C GLN A 161 12.42 7.77 -2.35
N TYR A 162 11.92 8.40 -1.31
CA TYR A 162 12.63 8.55 -0.04
C TYR A 162 12.90 7.19 0.63
N ALA A 163 11.85 6.40 0.87
CA ALA A 163 11.97 5.15 1.63
C ALA A 163 12.84 4.11 0.93
N MET A 164 12.65 3.92 -0.39
CA MET A 164 13.43 2.95 -1.15
C MET A 164 14.90 3.34 -1.26
N SER A 165 15.20 4.65 -1.40
CA SER A 165 16.60 5.10 -1.43
C SER A 165 17.31 4.78 -0.11
N GLU A 166 16.64 4.98 1.04
CA GLU A 166 17.20 4.67 2.34
C GLU A 166 17.35 3.15 2.58
N VAL A 167 16.34 2.37 2.21
CA VAL A 167 16.41 0.90 2.32
C VAL A 167 17.52 0.35 1.42
N LYS A 168 17.56 0.72 0.14
CA LYS A 168 18.58 0.22 -0.81
C LYS A 168 20.00 0.68 -0.47
N ARG A 169 20.15 1.82 0.19
CA ARG A 169 21.46 2.30 0.69
C ARG A 169 22.03 1.34 1.74
N LEU A 170 21.19 0.76 2.61
CA LEU A 170 21.61 -0.16 3.68
C LEU A 170 21.51 -1.63 3.28
N PHE A 171 20.53 -1.96 2.44
CA PHE A 171 20.20 -3.32 2.00
C PHE A 171 20.05 -3.35 0.46
N PRO A 172 21.16 -3.22 -0.30
CA PRO A 172 21.11 -3.06 -1.77
C PRO A 172 20.54 -4.27 -2.52
N HIS A 173 20.40 -5.41 -1.85
CA HIS A 173 19.82 -6.63 -2.42
C HIS A 173 18.29 -6.66 -2.35
N VAL A 174 17.66 -5.78 -1.53
CA VAL A 174 16.21 -5.78 -1.34
C VAL A 174 15.53 -5.14 -2.55
N SER A 175 14.61 -5.90 -3.14
CA SER A 175 13.79 -5.46 -4.27
C SER A 175 12.40 -4.99 -3.81
N PHE A 176 11.79 -4.11 -4.61
CA PHE A 176 10.44 -3.61 -4.38
C PHE A 176 9.55 -3.91 -5.58
N ILE A 177 8.43 -4.56 -5.32
CA ILE A 177 7.41 -4.89 -6.31
C ILE A 177 6.14 -4.13 -5.93
N GLY A 178 5.66 -3.25 -6.81
CA GLY A 178 4.52 -2.37 -6.54
C GLY A 178 3.23 -2.83 -7.20
N GLU A 179 2.14 -2.75 -6.47
CA GLU A 179 0.81 -2.86 -7.01
C GLU A 179 0.33 -1.47 -7.45
N VAL A 180 0.33 -1.24 -8.76
CA VAL A 180 -0.10 0.00 -9.40
C VAL A 180 -1.08 -0.37 -10.51
N TYR A 181 -2.34 0.04 -10.40
CA TYR A 181 -3.38 -0.30 -11.36
C TYR A 181 -3.48 0.70 -12.51
N ASN A 182 -3.15 1.96 -12.26
CA ASN A 182 -3.22 2.98 -13.31
C ASN A 182 -1.98 2.95 -14.22
N PRO A 183 -2.09 2.52 -15.51
CA PRO A 183 -0.94 2.43 -16.42
C PRO A 183 -0.24 3.77 -16.68
N SER A 184 -0.96 4.90 -16.52
CA SER A 184 -0.36 6.23 -16.68
C SER A 184 0.65 6.57 -15.57
N LEU A 185 0.60 5.86 -14.45
CA LEU A 185 1.48 6.05 -13.29
C LEU A 185 2.70 5.10 -13.30
N TYR A 186 2.74 4.07 -14.14
CA TYR A 186 3.83 3.08 -14.12
C TYR A 186 5.20 3.73 -14.16
N ARG A 187 5.44 4.64 -15.10
CA ARG A 187 6.74 5.31 -15.26
C ARG A 187 7.11 6.19 -14.06
N LEU A 188 6.11 6.79 -13.40
CA LEU A 188 6.32 7.57 -12.18
C LEU A 188 6.82 6.67 -11.04
N TYR A 189 6.15 5.53 -10.81
CA TYR A 189 6.51 4.62 -9.71
C TYR A 189 7.81 3.87 -9.96
N ILE A 190 8.11 3.48 -11.21
CA ILE A 190 9.43 2.95 -11.58
C ILE A 190 10.54 3.97 -11.27
N ARG A 191 10.36 5.24 -11.69
CA ARG A 191 11.33 6.32 -11.37
C ARG A 191 11.45 6.60 -9.87
N SER A 192 10.43 6.29 -9.09
CA SER A 192 10.48 6.41 -7.62
C SER A 192 11.26 5.30 -6.94
N GLY A 193 11.69 4.26 -7.69
CA GLY A 193 12.60 3.22 -7.20
C GLY A 193 12.05 1.80 -7.18
N PHE A 194 10.81 1.56 -7.64
CA PHE A 194 10.28 0.21 -7.81
C PHE A 194 11.08 -0.57 -8.85
N ASP A 195 11.44 -1.79 -8.51
CA ASP A 195 12.14 -2.69 -9.41
C ASP A 195 11.16 -3.32 -10.40
N TYR A 196 9.95 -3.64 -9.92
CA TYR A 196 8.88 -4.22 -10.73
C TYR A 196 7.51 -3.67 -10.34
N LEU A 197 6.59 -3.63 -11.32
CA LEU A 197 5.17 -3.34 -11.11
C LEU A 197 4.32 -4.45 -11.71
N TYR A 198 3.23 -4.82 -11.04
CA TYR A 198 2.22 -5.71 -11.61
C TYR A 198 1.49 -5.02 -12.77
N ASP A 199 1.35 -5.71 -13.90
CA ASP A 199 0.54 -5.25 -15.03
C ASP A 199 -0.85 -5.91 -15.01
N LYS A 200 -1.72 -5.40 -14.13
CA LYS A 200 -3.10 -5.89 -13.99
C LYS A 200 -3.99 -5.36 -15.11
N ILE A 201 -4.08 -4.05 -15.25
CA ILE A 201 -5.00 -3.39 -16.20
C ILE A 201 -4.54 -3.56 -17.66
N GLY A 202 -3.24 -3.59 -17.90
CA GLY A 202 -2.72 -3.83 -19.23
C GLY A 202 -2.78 -5.31 -19.62
N MET A 203 -1.77 -6.06 -19.22
CA MET A 203 -1.57 -7.43 -19.73
C MET A 203 -2.56 -8.45 -19.14
N TYR A 204 -2.79 -8.46 -17.82
CA TYR A 204 -3.70 -9.45 -17.23
C TYR A 204 -5.12 -9.32 -17.78
N ASP A 205 -5.71 -8.12 -17.80
CA ASP A 205 -7.07 -7.91 -18.32
C ASP A 205 -7.15 -8.20 -19.83
N CYS A 206 -6.09 -7.88 -20.58
CA CYS A 206 -6.00 -8.23 -21.99
C CYS A 206 -6.03 -9.76 -22.20
N LEU A 207 -5.20 -10.50 -21.46
CA LEU A 207 -5.15 -11.96 -21.55
C LEU A 207 -6.49 -12.60 -21.19
N ARG A 208 -7.16 -12.13 -20.15
CA ARG A 208 -8.52 -12.58 -19.77
C ARG A 208 -9.52 -12.40 -20.93
N ARG A 209 -9.51 -11.23 -21.55
CA ARG A 209 -10.40 -10.93 -22.69
C ARG A 209 -10.10 -11.82 -23.90
N VAL A 210 -8.82 -12.08 -24.19
CA VAL A 210 -8.44 -13.01 -25.28
C VAL A 210 -8.92 -14.42 -24.98
N VAL A 211 -8.69 -14.95 -23.76
CA VAL A 211 -9.13 -16.30 -23.37
C VAL A 211 -10.65 -16.45 -23.43
N ARG A 212 -11.40 -15.40 -23.11
CA ARG A 212 -12.87 -15.36 -23.20
C ARG A 212 -13.41 -15.14 -24.61
N GLY A 213 -12.53 -14.93 -25.60
CA GLY A 213 -12.94 -14.61 -26.97
C GLY A 213 -13.55 -13.22 -27.14
N GLU A 214 -13.33 -12.31 -26.18
CA GLU A 214 -13.84 -10.93 -26.19
C GLU A 214 -12.99 -10.00 -27.07
N CYS A 215 -11.75 -10.38 -27.36
CA CYS A 215 -10.87 -9.66 -28.29
C CYS A 215 -9.88 -10.62 -28.96
N ASP A 216 -9.27 -10.14 -30.06
CA ASP A 216 -8.24 -10.88 -30.81
C ASP A 216 -6.90 -10.88 -30.06
N ALA A 217 -6.09 -11.92 -30.27
CA ALA A 217 -4.77 -12.06 -29.64
C ALA A 217 -3.79 -10.93 -30.06
N THR A 218 -4.03 -10.23 -31.16
CA THR A 218 -3.25 -9.04 -31.56
C THR A 218 -3.30 -7.92 -30.53
N ALA A 219 -4.34 -7.89 -29.66
CA ALA A 219 -4.43 -6.94 -28.55
C ALA A 219 -3.25 -7.07 -27.56
N ILE A 220 -2.67 -8.27 -27.40
CA ILE A 220 -1.50 -8.51 -26.55
C ILE A 220 -0.30 -7.67 -27.04
N THR A 221 -0.09 -7.61 -28.35
CA THR A 221 0.99 -6.81 -28.95
C THR A 221 0.81 -5.33 -28.67
N GLN A 222 -0.42 -4.82 -28.71
CA GLN A 222 -0.71 -3.41 -28.40
C GLN A 222 -0.40 -3.07 -26.94
N VAL A 223 -0.77 -3.95 -26.02
CA VAL A 223 -0.45 -3.76 -24.58
C VAL A 223 1.06 -3.76 -24.36
N TRP A 224 1.77 -4.71 -24.98
CA TRP A 224 3.22 -4.76 -24.88
C TRP A 224 3.88 -3.50 -25.44
N GLN A 225 3.48 -3.04 -26.61
CA GLN A 225 4.01 -1.80 -27.21
C GLN A 225 3.78 -0.58 -26.33
N ALA A 226 2.66 -0.52 -25.57
CA ALA A 226 2.38 0.59 -24.65
C ALA A 226 3.36 0.67 -23.48
N THR A 227 4.04 -0.42 -23.16
CA THR A 227 5.01 -0.54 -22.04
C THR A 227 6.42 -0.92 -22.53
N ASP A 228 6.72 -0.81 -23.83
CA ASP A 228 7.98 -1.26 -24.43
C ASP A 228 9.23 -0.67 -23.75
N ASP A 229 9.20 0.62 -23.42
CA ASP A 229 10.28 1.33 -22.74
C ASP A 229 10.50 0.91 -21.27
N ILE A 230 9.52 0.24 -20.67
CA ILE A 230 9.55 -0.20 -19.26
C ILE A 230 9.29 -1.70 -19.09
N HIS A 231 9.22 -2.47 -20.17
CA HIS A 231 8.83 -3.89 -20.14
C HIS A 231 9.67 -4.74 -19.19
N THR A 232 10.94 -4.41 -18.99
CA THR A 232 11.83 -5.10 -18.05
C THR A 232 11.48 -4.90 -16.59
N HIS A 233 10.61 -3.91 -16.29
CA HIS A 233 10.08 -3.61 -14.97
C HIS A 233 8.64 -4.10 -14.78
N MET A 234 8.03 -4.71 -15.80
CA MET A 234 6.66 -5.18 -15.73
C MET A 234 6.61 -6.63 -15.30
N LEU A 235 5.83 -6.93 -14.26
CA LEU A 235 5.56 -8.28 -13.78
C LEU A 235 4.21 -8.75 -14.32
N TYR A 236 4.27 -9.65 -15.30
CA TYR A 236 3.09 -10.25 -15.89
C TYR A 236 2.66 -11.49 -15.09
N PHE A 237 1.37 -11.66 -14.92
CA PHE A 237 0.80 -12.78 -14.17
C PHE A 237 -0.50 -13.26 -14.80
N LEU A 238 -0.91 -14.48 -14.49
CA LEU A 238 -2.13 -15.12 -14.96
C LEU A 238 -3.20 -15.25 -13.87
N GLU A 239 -2.77 -15.19 -12.64
CA GLU A 239 -3.62 -15.26 -11.45
C GLU A 239 -2.86 -14.71 -10.23
N ASN A 240 -3.59 -14.22 -9.25
CA ASN A 240 -3.09 -13.87 -7.93
C ASN A 240 -4.20 -14.11 -6.88
N HIS A 241 -4.01 -13.65 -5.65
CA HIS A 241 -4.99 -13.83 -4.57
C HIS A 241 -6.25 -12.96 -4.72
N ASP A 242 -6.21 -11.87 -5.51
CA ASP A 242 -7.33 -10.95 -5.75
C ASP A 242 -8.06 -11.24 -7.05
N GLU A 243 -7.42 -11.93 -8.00
CA GLU A 243 -7.95 -12.18 -9.32
C GLU A 243 -8.27 -13.65 -9.54
N GLN A 244 -9.36 -13.90 -10.28
CA GLN A 244 -9.71 -15.26 -10.66
C GLN A 244 -8.64 -15.87 -11.59
N ARG A 245 -8.52 -17.18 -11.52
CA ARG A 245 -7.66 -17.92 -12.46
C ARG A 245 -8.09 -17.65 -13.89
N ILE A 246 -7.12 -17.49 -14.77
CA ILE A 246 -7.39 -17.17 -16.18
C ILE A 246 -8.16 -18.28 -16.89
N ALA A 247 -8.07 -19.50 -16.41
CA ALA A 247 -8.74 -20.68 -16.97
C ALA A 247 -10.09 -21.00 -16.32
N SER A 248 -10.62 -20.12 -15.44
CA SER A 248 -11.88 -20.34 -14.73
C SER A 248 -13.07 -19.64 -15.40
#